data_317e2d3e074be2bf8e1a1b095bde1758
#
_entry.id   317e2d3e074be2bf8e1a1b095bde1758
#
_cell.length_a   1.000
_cell.length_b   1.000
_cell.length_c   1.000
_cell.angle_alpha   90.00
_cell.angle_beta   90.00
_cell.angle_gamma   90.00
#
_symmetry.space_group_name_H-M   'P 1'
#
loop_
_entity.id
_entity.type
_entity.pdbx_description
1 polymer ?
#
loop_
_entity_poly.entity_id
_entity_poly.type
_entity_poly.pdbx_seq_one_letter_code
_entity_poly.pdbx_strand_id
1 'polypeptide(L)'
;MAIVLLAAALCLWTAFCLTFWQGSWQLLYHPAAAVTLTPASVGLAFDSVDFAVTESGQPQLRGWWIPSASFGGRLTAIYLHGADGNMAGTVDALIRLHAAGINILDFDYRGYGMSQFIRPSEESWREDAESAIAYLRDTRHIPAGTLVIVGRGLGADLALESAALHPEIAGVVLDNPLDRATDAIFNDSRARLIPAHALVRDRWDLLEPATSLRIPSLWFYRTDALRQTGAINANAFEKVTARKMRVSLNNSSDLETDYVFALSRWLDDLPDNRRYR
;
A
#
# COMPACT_ATOMS: atom_id res chain seq x y z
N MET A 1 -43.35 30.37 -11.06
CA MET A 1 -43.28 29.28 -10.06
C MET A 1 -42.43 28.09 -10.55
N ALA A 2 -42.69 27.50 -11.72
CA ALA A 2 -41.95 26.36 -12.23
C ALA A 2 -40.41 26.60 -12.37
N ILE A 3 -39.99 27.76 -12.90
CA ILE A 3 -38.58 28.12 -13.07
C ILE A 3 -37.86 28.22 -11.70
N VAL A 4 -38.54 28.75 -10.68
CA VAL A 4 -37.97 28.87 -9.32
C VAL A 4 -37.79 27.49 -8.69
N LEU A 5 -38.74 26.58 -8.89
CA LEU A 5 -38.66 25.20 -8.41
C LEU A 5 -37.55 24.42 -9.12
N LEU A 6 -37.38 24.59 -10.43
CA LEU A 6 -36.28 23.98 -11.20
C LEU A 6 -34.93 24.52 -10.76
N ALA A 7 -34.80 25.83 -10.53
CA ALA A 7 -33.56 26.42 -10.04
C ALA A 7 -33.20 25.90 -8.65
N ALA A 8 -34.18 25.81 -7.74
CA ALA A 8 -33.99 25.28 -6.40
C ALA A 8 -33.54 23.79 -6.45
N ALA A 9 -34.20 22.98 -7.28
CA ALA A 9 -33.86 21.56 -7.44
C ALA A 9 -32.42 21.41 -8.00
N LEU A 10 -32.02 22.23 -8.97
CA LEU A 10 -30.66 22.23 -9.51
C LEU A 10 -29.63 22.63 -8.45
N CYS A 11 -29.91 23.66 -7.65
CA CYS A 11 -29.02 24.05 -6.55
C CYS A 11 -28.87 22.94 -5.50
N LEU A 12 -29.94 22.26 -5.14
CA LEU A 12 -29.90 21.14 -4.21
C LEU A 12 -29.09 19.96 -4.76
N TRP A 13 -29.29 19.65 -6.05
CA TRP A 13 -28.54 18.57 -6.70
C TRP A 13 -27.05 18.91 -6.84
N THR A 14 -26.69 20.13 -7.21
CA THR A 14 -25.29 20.56 -7.26
C THR A 14 -24.64 20.57 -5.88
N ALA A 15 -25.35 21.03 -4.84
CA ALA A 15 -24.86 20.93 -3.47
C ALA A 15 -24.63 19.47 -3.03
N PHE A 16 -25.54 18.57 -3.42
CA PHE A 16 -25.37 17.13 -3.16
C PHE A 16 -24.17 16.53 -3.89
N CYS A 17 -23.94 16.89 -5.16
CA CYS A 17 -22.74 16.49 -5.90
C CYS A 17 -21.45 16.99 -5.23
N LEU A 18 -21.43 18.24 -4.76
CA LEU A 18 -20.28 18.83 -4.07
C LEU A 18 -20.01 18.15 -2.72
N THR A 19 -21.04 17.87 -1.93
CA THR A 19 -20.88 17.17 -0.64
C THR A 19 -20.39 15.74 -0.85
N PHE A 20 -20.88 15.03 -1.85
CA PHE A 20 -20.37 13.70 -2.20
C PHE A 20 -18.91 13.77 -2.65
N TRP A 21 -18.58 14.66 -3.58
CA TRP A 21 -17.20 14.84 -4.05
C TRP A 21 -16.23 15.14 -2.90
N GLN A 22 -16.66 15.98 -1.95
CA GLN A 22 -15.84 16.34 -0.80
C GLN A 22 -15.68 15.19 0.20
N GLY A 23 -16.68 14.32 0.37
CA GLY A 23 -16.73 13.27 1.38
C GLY A 23 -16.40 11.86 0.85
N SER A 24 -16.40 11.64 -0.46
CA SER A 24 -16.27 10.30 -1.06
C SER A 24 -14.97 9.57 -0.71
N TRP A 25 -13.89 10.30 -0.45
CA TRP A 25 -12.62 9.72 -0.03
C TRP A 25 -12.73 8.93 1.27
N GLN A 26 -13.64 9.32 2.19
CA GLN A 26 -13.89 8.61 3.46
C GLN A 26 -14.54 7.23 3.28
N LEU A 27 -15.01 6.90 2.08
CA LEU A 27 -15.48 5.56 1.74
C LEU A 27 -14.33 4.59 1.41
N LEU A 28 -13.15 5.14 1.18
CA LEU A 28 -11.96 4.36 0.80
C LEU A 28 -10.82 4.47 1.82
N TYR A 29 -10.58 5.66 2.35
CA TYR A 29 -9.48 5.93 3.29
C TYR A 29 -10.02 6.17 4.70
N HIS A 30 -9.51 5.40 5.66
CA HIS A 30 -9.93 5.48 7.07
C HIS A 30 -8.71 5.74 7.98
N PRO A 31 -8.05 6.91 7.85
CA PRO A 31 -6.85 7.20 8.60
C PRO A 31 -7.12 7.34 10.10
N ALA A 32 -6.23 6.79 10.92
CA ALA A 32 -6.17 7.03 12.35
C ALA A 32 -4.96 7.91 12.69
N ALA A 33 -5.16 8.93 13.53
CA ALA A 33 -4.09 9.82 13.95
C ALA A 33 -3.21 9.21 15.07
N ALA A 34 -3.82 8.45 16.00
CA ALA A 34 -3.12 7.93 17.16
C ALA A 34 -2.30 6.69 16.81
N VAL A 35 -0.97 6.76 16.98
CA VAL A 35 -0.06 5.61 16.88
C VAL A 35 0.00 4.95 18.26
N THR A 36 -0.71 3.84 18.44
CA THR A 36 -0.91 3.15 19.74
C THR A 36 0.09 2.05 20.02
N LEU A 37 0.71 1.50 18.98
CA LEU A 37 1.75 0.46 19.06
C LEU A 37 2.98 0.90 18.30
N THR A 38 4.14 0.40 18.71
CA THR A 38 5.42 0.63 18.03
C THR A 38 6.15 -0.70 17.88
N PRO A 39 7.16 -0.81 17.03
CA PRO A 39 7.97 -2.04 16.92
C PRO A 39 8.57 -2.50 18.25
N ALA A 40 8.89 -1.56 19.17
CA ALA A 40 9.39 -1.91 20.50
C ALA A 40 8.39 -2.70 21.35
N SER A 41 7.10 -2.52 21.14
CA SER A 41 6.05 -3.27 21.87
C SER A 41 6.08 -4.77 21.62
N VAL A 42 6.74 -5.18 20.52
CA VAL A 42 6.94 -6.59 20.13
C VAL A 42 8.41 -7.01 20.10
N GLY A 43 9.28 -6.20 20.73
CA GLY A 43 10.72 -6.50 20.88
C GLY A 43 11.57 -6.20 19.65
N LEU A 44 11.07 -5.48 18.65
CA LEU A 44 11.84 -5.06 17.49
C LEU A 44 12.55 -3.73 17.78
N ALA A 45 13.87 -3.70 17.59
CA ALA A 45 14.63 -2.47 17.61
C ALA A 45 14.28 -1.62 16.36
N PHE A 46 14.13 -0.32 16.54
CA PHE A 46 13.84 0.60 15.44
C PHE A 46 14.36 2.01 15.72
N ASP A 47 14.54 2.76 14.64
CA ASP A 47 14.78 4.21 14.67
C ASP A 47 13.55 4.92 14.09
N SER A 48 13.11 6.00 14.75
CA SER A 48 12.14 6.90 14.12
C SER A 48 12.82 7.70 13.03
N VAL A 49 12.19 7.81 11.86
CA VAL A 49 12.74 8.52 10.70
C VAL A 49 11.73 9.54 10.18
N ASP A 50 12.25 10.69 9.80
CA ASP A 50 11.53 11.78 9.18
C ASP A 50 12.11 12.02 7.78
N PHE A 51 11.27 12.13 6.74
CA PHE A 51 11.73 12.34 5.37
C PHE A 51 10.72 13.11 4.52
N ALA A 52 11.01 13.31 3.23
CA ALA A 52 10.23 14.17 2.33
C ALA A 52 10.09 15.59 2.90
N VAL A 53 11.25 16.22 3.17
CA VAL A 53 11.32 17.53 3.84
C VAL A 53 10.89 18.63 2.87
N THR A 54 9.98 19.52 3.31
CA THR A 54 9.56 20.70 2.55
C THR A 54 10.70 21.73 2.43
N GLU A 55 10.55 22.72 1.56
CA GLU A 55 11.47 23.85 1.46
C GLU A 55 11.65 24.61 2.81
N SER A 56 10.62 24.58 3.66
CA SER A 56 10.67 25.17 5.01
C SER A 56 11.37 24.29 6.06
N GLY A 57 11.89 23.11 5.67
CA GLY A 57 12.57 22.18 6.57
C GLY A 57 11.65 21.29 7.41
N GLN A 58 10.34 21.26 7.12
CA GLN A 58 9.40 20.42 7.86
C GLN A 58 9.25 19.06 7.19
N PRO A 59 9.37 17.93 7.94
CA PRO A 59 9.14 16.61 7.37
C PRO A 59 7.67 16.41 7.05
N GLN A 60 7.39 15.81 5.90
CA GLN A 60 6.05 15.46 5.47
C GLN A 60 5.68 14.04 5.85
N LEU A 61 6.67 13.13 5.88
CA LEU A 61 6.49 11.71 6.15
C LEU A 61 7.27 11.30 7.39
N ARG A 62 6.64 10.46 8.21
CA ARG A 62 7.21 9.88 9.42
C ARG A 62 7.07 8.38 9.38
N GLY A 63 8.12 7.69 9.84
CA GLY A 63 8.16 6.25 9.79
C GLY A 63 9.14 5.63 10.77
N TRP A 64 9.30 4.32 10.62
CA TRP A 64 10.22 3.50 11.39
C TRP A 64 11.22 2.81 10.46
N TRP A 65 12.47 2.93 10.79
CA TRP A 65 13.53 2.12 10.24
C TRP A 65 13.82 0.95 11.18
N ILE A 66 13.63 -0.27 10.72
CA ILE A 66 13.84 -1.50 11.49
C ILE A 66 14.99 -2.26 10.82
N PRO A 67 16.19 -2.29 11.44
CA PRO A 67 17.30 -3.05 10.89
C PRO A 67 17.05 -4.55 11.01
N SER A 68 17.54 -5.31 10.04
CA SER A 68 17.55 -6.78 10.09
C SER A 68 18.35 -7.29 11.28
N ALA A 69 17.89 -8.36 11.92
CA ALA A 69 18.67 -9.07 12.96
C ALA A 69 19.90 -9.80 12.39
N SER A 70 19.90 -10.12 11.10
CA SER A 70 21.00 -10.81 10.45
C SER A 70 22.12 -9.83 10.05
N PHE A 71 23.34 -10.09 10.44
CA PHE A 71 24.51 -9.33 9.98
C PHE A 71 24.53 -9.38 8.44
N GLY A 72 24.29 -8.25 7.78
CA GLY A 72 24.26 -8.16 6.32
C GLY A 72 22.89 -8.37 5.68
N GLY A 73 21.79 -7.95 6.31
CA GLY A 73 20.47 -7.86 5.69
C GLY A 73 20.59 -7.15 4.34
N ARG A 74 20.66 -7.95 3.26
CA ARG A 74 20.97 -7.46 1.90
C ARG A 74 19.79 -6.80 1.27
N LEU A 75 18.58 -7.23 1.65
CA LEU A 75 17.34 -6.71 1.12
C LEU A 75 16.72 -5.72 2.11
N THR A 76 16.06 -4.73 1.58
CA THR A 76 15.33 -3.73 2.33
C THR A 76 13.90 -3.64 1.81
N ALA A 77 12.93 -3.85 2.68
CA ALA A 77 11.52 -3.69 2.34
C ALA A 77 11.08 -2.23 2.58
N ILE A 78 10.32 -1.68 1.63
CA ILE A 78 9.43 -0.55 1.85
C ILE A 78 8.06 -1.15 2.12
N TYR A 79 7.50 -0.91 3.31
CA TYR A 79 6.18 -1.42 3.64
C TYR A 79 5.11 -0.36 3.42
N LEU A 80 4.13 -0.68 2.58
CA LEU A 80 3.01 0.17 2.21
C LEU A 80 1.74 -0.39 2.85
N HIS A 81 1.27 0.25 3.93
CA HIS A 81 0.10 -0.21 4.67
C HIS A 81 -1.22 0.02 3.91
N GLY A 82 -2.30 -0.60 4.37
CA GLY A 82 -3.63 -0.48 3.77
C GLY A 82 -4.32 0.86 4.10
N ALA A 83 -5.57 0.99 3.63
CA ALA A 83 -6.36 2.21 3.77
C ALA A 83 -6.84 2.50 5.19
N ASP A 84 -6.82 1.50 6.07
CA ASP A 84 -7.34 1.60 7.44
C ASP A 84 -6.22 1.81 8.46
N GLY A 85 -6.46 2.69 9.43
CA GLY A 85 -5.57 2.86 10.58
C GLY A 85 -4.36 3.73 10.32
N ASN A 86 -3.19 3.24 10.66
CA ASN A 86 -1.86 3.85 10.47
C ASN A 86 -0.78 2.75 10.68
N MET A 87 0.49 3.12 10.69
CA MET A 87 1.62 2.19 10.90
C MET A 87 1.56 1.40 12.21
N ALA A 88 0.80 1.82 13.25
CA ALA A 88 0.62 0.99 14.45
C ALA A 88 -0.09 -0.34 14.15
N GLY A 89 -0.91 -0.40 13.11
CA GLY A 89 -1.61 -1.61 12.66
C GLY A 89 -0.73 -2.56 11.83
N THR A 90 0.52 -2.20 11.54
CA THR A 90 1.43 -3.01 10.70
C THR A 90 2.34 -3.93 11.50
N VAL A 91 2.43 -3.76 12.82
CA VAL A 91 3.41 -4.41 13.70
C VAL A 91 3.51 -5.93 13.50
N ASP A 92 2.38 -6.62 13.30
CA ASP A 92 2.39 -8.06 13.01
C ASP A 92 3.05 -8.39 11.67
N ALA A 93 2.88 -7.54 10.66
CA ALA A 93 3.54 -7.70 9.37
C ALA A 93 5.06 -7.43 9.48
N LEU A 94 5.44 -6.45 10.31
CA LEU A 94 6.85 -6.14 10.57
C LEU A 94 7.58 -7.31 11.24
N ILE A 95 6.93 -8.03 12.18
CA ILE A 95 7.48 -9.26 12.78
C ILE A 95 7.81 -10.28 11.69
N ARG A 96 6.88 -10.54 10.76
CA ARG A 96 7.07 -11.51 9.68
C ARG A 96 8.21 -11.12 8.74
N LEU A 97 8.27 -9.86 8.33
CA LEU A 97 9.32 -9.34 7.46
C LEU A 97 10.69 -9.39 8.15
N HIS A 98 10.75 -9.00 9.43
CA HIS A 98 11.98 -9.05 10.22
C HIS A 98 12.46 -10.49 10.42
N ALA A 99 11.54 -11.44 10.66
CA ALA A 99 11.85 -12.87 10.74
C ALA A 99 12.42 -13.44 9.43
N ALA A 100 12.04 -12.86 8.28
CA ALA A 100 12.62 -13.20 6.97
C ALA A 100 14.02 -12.58 6.75
N GLY A 101 14.57 -11.84 7.73
CA GLY A 101 15.94 -11.34 7.70
C GLY A 101 16.19 -10.10 6.83
N ILE A 102 15.18 -9.26 6.61
CA ILE A 102 15.26 -8.04 5.79
C ILE A 102 15.18 -6.78 6.64
N ASN A 103 15.82 -5.69 6.19
CA ASN A 103 15.59 -4.36 6.76
C ASN A 103 14.22 -3.85 6.34
N ILE A 104 13.59 -2.98 7.14
CA ILE A 104 12.24 -2.49 6.84
C ILE A 104 12.19 -0.97 7.03
N LEU A 105 11.64 -0.28 6.05
CA LEU A 105 11.11 1.06 6.18
C LEU A 105 9.59 0.95 6.18
N ASP A 106 8.96 1.23 7.32
CA ASP A 106 7.52 1.38 7.45
C ASP A 106 7.21 2.85 7.74
N PHE A 107 6.16 3.42 7.16
CA PHE A 107 5.83 4.82 7.32
C PHE A 107 4.33 5.08 7.14
N ASP A 108 3.86 6.16 7.73
CA ASP A 108 2.51 6.69 7.50
C ASP A 108 2.50 7.61 6.29
N TYR A 109 1.54 7.40 5.39
CA TYR A 109 1.27 8.35 4.31
C TYR A 109 0.83 9.70 4.86
N ARG A 110 0.96 10.76 4.07
CA ARG A 110 0.34 12.04 4.41
C ARG A 110 -1.18 11.86 4.63
N GLY A 111 -1.69 12.44 5.70
CA GLY A 111 -3.07 12.24 6.16
C GLY A 111 -3.24 11.12 7.19
N TYR A 112 -2.22 10.30 7.45
CA TYR A 112 -2.21 9.19 8.39
C TYR A 112 -1.24 9.43 9.56
N GLY A 113 -1.55 8.85 10.71
CA GLY A 113 -0.70 8.78 11.88
C GLY A 113 -0.08 10.12 12.26
N MET A 114 1.25 10.16 12.28
CA MET A 114 2.01 11.36 12.63
C MET A 114 2.57 12.12 11.41
N SER A 115 2.32 11.65 10.19
CA SER A 115 2.72 12.34 8.96
C SER A 115 1.91 13.62 8.74
N GLN A 116 2.35 14.47 7.81
CA GLN A 116 1.70 15.75 7.53
C GLN A 116 0.21 15.55 7.24
N PHE A 117 -0.63 16.33 7.89
CA PHE A 117 -2.08 16.25 7.70
C PHE A 117 -2.48 16.85 6.35
N ILE A 118 -2.99 15.99 5.46
CA ILE A 118 -3.68 16.35 4.22
C ILE A 118 -4.86 15.39 4.02
N ARG A 119 -5.72 15.69 3.06
CA ARG A 119 -6.72 14.73 2.59
C ARG A 119 -6.02 13.64 1.77
N PRO A 120 -6.12 12.35 2.13
CA PRO A 120 -5.55 11.27 1.36
C PRO A 120 -6.15 11.18 -0.05
N SER A 121 -5.33 10.78 -1.01
CA SER A 121 -5.71 10.49 -2.39
C SER A 121 -4.72 9.51 -3.00
N GLU A 122 -5.10 8.87 -4.09
CA GLU A 122 -4.21 8.00 -4.88
C GLU A 122 -2.93 8.73 -5.31
N GLU A 123 -3.06 9.99 -5.77
CA GLU A 123 -1.93 10.82 -6.16
C GLU A 123 -0.96 11.09 -4.99
N SER A 124 -1.49 11.49 -3.81
CA SER A 124 -0.64 11.74 -2.64
C SER A 124 0.06 10.47 -2.15
N TRP A 125 -0.57 9.30 -2.24
CA TRP A 125 0.05 8.04 -1.88
C TRP A 125 1.17 7.64 -2.84
N ARG A 126 1.01 7.90 -4.15
CA ARG A 126 2.10 7.72 -5.14
C ARG A 126 3.31 8.58 -4.82
N GLU A 127 3.08 9.88 -4.57
CA GLU A 127 4.16 10.80 -4.20
C GLU A 127 4.87 10.38 -2.92
N ASP A 128 4.13 9.87 -1.93
CA ASP A 128 4.68 9.39 -0.67
C ASP A 128 5.51 8.12 -0.87
N ALA A 129 5.07 7.19 -1.70
CA ALA A 129 5.84 5.98 -2.06
C ALA A 129 7.12 6.34 -2.82
N GLU A 130 7.06 7.25 -3.79
CA GLU A 130 8.24 7.77 -4.50
C GLU A 130 9.24 8.44 -3.54
N SER A 131 8.73 9.20 -2.57
CA SER A 131 9.55 9.83 -1.54
C SER A 131 10.25 8.81 -0.65
N ALA A 132 9.59 7.68 -0.34
CA ALA A 132 10.18 6.59 0.42
C ALA A 132 11.29 5.87 -0.37
N ILE A 133 11.08 5.61 -1.67
CA ILE A 133 12.09 5.04 -2.58
C ILE A 133 13.30 5.99 -2.65
N ALA A 134 13.06 7.29 -2.89
CA ALA A 134 14.10 8.29 -2.95
C ALA A 134 14.87 8.40 -1.63
N TYR A 135 14.20 8.39 -0.48
CA TYR A 135 14.83 8.41 0.83
C TYR A 135 15.80 7.23 1.04
N LEU A 136 15.37 6.02 0.69
CA LEU A 136 16.24 4.84 0.82
C LEU A 136 17.44 4.91 -0.13
N ARG A 137 17.23 5.33 -1.37
CA ARG A 137 18.29 5.44 -2.38
C ARG A 137 19.28 6.57 -2.07
N ASP A 138 18.76 7.78 -1.85
CA ASP A 138 19.56 9.01 -1.85
C ASP A 138 20.10 9.37 -0.46
N THR A 139 19.34 9.08 0.61
CA THR A 139 19.73 9.39 2.00
C THR A 139 20.36 8.19 2.70
N ARG A 140 19.79 6.99 2.51
CA ARG A 140 20.30 5.76 3.15
C ARG A 140 21.31 5.03 2.28
N HIS A 141 21.50 5.45 1.02
CA HIS A 141 22.43 4.87 0.05
C HIS A 141 22.20 3.38 -0.20
N ILE A 142 20.94 2.94 -0.17
CA ILE A 142 20.54 1.56 -0.41
C ILE A 142 20.35 1.37 -1.92
N PRO A 143 21.06 0.42 -2.55
CA PRO A 143 20.93 0.18 -3.99
C PRO A 143 19.51 -0.28 -4.36
N ALA A 144 18.95 0.26 -5.45
CA ALA A 144 17.60 -0.07 -5.91
C ALA A 144 17.40 -1.59 -6.14
N GLY A 145 18.41 -2.29 -6.67
CA GLY A 145 18.37 -3.74 -6.86
C GLY A 145 18.32 -4.57 -5.58
N THR A 146 18.38 -3.94 -4.39
CA THR A 146 18.19 -4.59 -3.09
C THR A 146 16.90 -4.17 -2.39
N LEU A 147 16.10 -3.31 -3.04
CA LEU A 147 14.80 -2.90 -2.52
C LEU A 147 13.71 -3.91 -2.91
N VAL A 148 12.80 -4.16 -1.99
CA VAL A 148 11.56 -4.93 -2.21
C VAL A 148 10.40 -4.05 -1.74
N ILE A 149 9.40 -3.86 -2.58
CA ILE A 149 8.18 -3.16 -2.15
C ILE A 149 7.21 -4.21 -1.61
N VAL A 150 6.68 -3.99 -0.42
CA VAL A 150 5.72 -4.87 0.22
C VAL A 150 4.47 -4.07 0.52
N GLY A 151 3.33 -4.47 -0.02
CA GLY A 151 2.07 -3.75 0.22
C GLY A 151 0.95 -4.64 0.68
N ARG A 152 0.01 -4.08 1.46
CA ARG A 152 -1.17 -4.79 1.96
C ARG A 152 -2.45 -4.04 1.62
N GLY A 153 -3.48 -4.79 1.15
CA GLY A 153 -4.76 -4.21 0.77
C GLY A 153 -4.58 -3.13 -0.31
N LEU A 154 -5.05 -1.91 -0.07
CA LEU A 154 -4.84 -0.77 -0.98
C LEU A 154 -3.35 -0.41 -1.13
N GLY A 155 -2.54 -0.62 -0.08
CA GLY A 155 -1.08 -0.48 -0.17
C GLY A 155 -0.44 -1.53 -1.08
N ALA A 156 -1.08 -2.68 -1.32
CA ALA A 156 -0.60 -3.64 -2.32
C ALA A 156 -0.87 -3.16 -3.75
N ASP A 157 -1.96 -2.44 -3.97
CA ASP A 157 -2.26 -1.82 -5.25
C ASP A 157 -1.20 -0.76 -5.59
N LEU A 158 -0.87 0.09 -4.61
CA LEU A 158 0.22 1.06 -4.70
C LEU A 158 1.59 0.38 -4.92
N ALA A 159 1.85 -0.72 -4.22
CA ALA A 159 3.09 -1.47 -4.35
C ALA A 159 3.29 -2.02 -5.77
N LEU A 160 2.22 -2.54 -6.38
CA LEU A 160 2.25 -3.03 -7.77
C LEU A 160 2.51 -1.88 -8.75
N GLU A 161 1.86 -0.75 -8.57
CA GLU A 161 2.04 0.43 -9.41
C GLU A 161 3.47 0.97 -9.31
N SER A 162 3.98 1.19 -8.08
CA SER A 162 5.36 1.63 -7.85
C SER A 162 6.37 0.65 -8.45
N ALA A 163 6.15 -0.67 -8.28
CA ALA A 163 7.03 -1.71 -8.85
C ALA A 163 7.03 -1.73 -10.38
N ALA A 164 5.91 -1.40 -11.02
CA ALA A 164 5.81 -1.32 -12.48
C ALA A 164 6.58 -0.11 -13.04
N LEU A 165 6.67 0.98 -12.27
CA LEU A 165 7.43 2.19 -12.61
C LEU A 165 8.94 2.05 -12.34
N HIS A 166 9.35 1.15 -11.44
CA HIS A 166 10.73 0.96 -10.98
C HIS A 166 11.27 -0.45 -11.30
N PRO A 167 11.58 -0.76 -12.57
CA PRO A 167 12.08 -2.08 -12.98
C PRO A 167 13.49 -2.42 -12.43
N GLU A 168 14.18 -1.45 -11.82
CA GLU A 168 15.46 -1.61 -11.14
C GLU A 168 15.33 -2.19 -9.72
N ILE A 169 14.11 -2.24 -9.13
CA ILE A 169 13.84 -2.82 -7.81
C ILE A 169 13.86 -4.35 -7.88
N ALA A 170 14.31 -5.01 -6.81
CA ALA A 170 14.49 -6.47 -6.77
C ALA A 170 13.19 -7.25 -6.94
N GLY A 171 12.07 -6.75 -6.39
CA GLY A 171 10.79 -7.43 -6.50
C GLY A 171 9.67 -6.76 -5.69
N VAL A 172 8.46 -7.29 -5.82
CA VAL A 172 7.27 -6.80 -5.14
C VAL A 172 6.49 -7.93 -4.44
N VAL A 173 6.00 -7.66 -3.24
CA VAL A 173 5.15 -8.56 -2.46
C VAL A 173 3.80 -7.90 -2.24
N LEU A 174 2.74 -8.60 -2.62
CA LEU A 174 1.37 -8.10 -2.54
C LEU A 174 0.57 -8.96 -1.57
N ASP A 175 0.19 -8.39 -0.43
CA ASP A 175 -0.64 -9.06 0.58
C ASP A 175 -2.09 -8.62 0.43
N ASN A 176 -2.91 -9.50 -0.13
CA ASN A 176 -4.33 -9.32 -0.36
C ASN A 176 -4.68 -8.03 -1.13
N PRO A 177 -4.15 -7.86 -2.38
CA PRO A 177 -4.44 -6.70 -3.22
C PRO A 177 -5.94 -6.59 -3.53
N LEU A 178 -6.41 -5.36 -3.78
CA LEU A 178 -7.83 -5.04 -3.97
C LEU A 178 -8.12 -4.72 -5.43
N ASP A 179 -8.52 -5.69 -6.24
CA ASP A 179 -8.77 -5.49 -7.67
C ASP A 179 -9.82 -4.42 -8.02
N ARG A 180 -10.65 -4.03 -7.05
CA ARG A 180 -11.73 -3.05 -7.20
C ARG A 180 -11.88 -2.20 -5.95
N ALA A 181 -10.81 -1.58 -5.51
CA ALA A 181 -10.83 -0.74 -4.31
C ALA A 181 -11.91 0.36 -4.40
N THR A 182 -12.10 0.96 -5.57
CA THR A 182 -13.10 2.02 -5.80
C THR A 182 -14.55 1.53 -5.79
N ASP A 183 -14.81 0.23 -5.80
CA ASP A 183 -16.18 -0.30 -5.67
C ASP A 183 -16.84 0.15 -4.36
N ALA A 184 -16.08 0.38 -3.29
CA ALA A 184 -16.58 0.94 -2.04
C ALA A 184 -17.29 2.30 -2.27
N ILE A 185 -16.76 3.11 -3.18
CA ILE A 185 -17.32 4.41 -3.54
C ILE A 185 -18.50 4.24 -4.50
N PHE A 186 -18.32 3.48 -5.57
CA PHE A 186 -19.33 3.40 -6.66
C PHE A 186 -20.56 2.57 -6.30
N ASN A 187 -20.44 1.65 -5.33
CA ASN A 187 -21.57 0.89 -4.79
C ASN A 187 -22.34 1.65 -3.70
N ASP A 188 -21.85 2.79 -3.21
CA ASP A 188 -22.60 3.65 -2.29
C ASP A 188 -23.90 4.11 -2.94
N SER A 189 -25.01 4.09 -2.17
CA SER A 189 -26.34 4.46 -2.68
C SER A 189 -26.39 5.89 -3.23
N ARG A 190 -25.62 6.80 -2.66
CA ARG A 190 -25.50 8.20 -3.09
C ARG A 190 -24.85 8.34 -4.46
N ALA A 191 -23.91 7.46 -4.79
CA ALA A 191 -23.21 7.46 -6.08
C ALA A 191 -24.15 7.23 -7.28
N ARG A 192 -25.31 6.57 -7.06
CA ARG A 192 -26.32 6.30 -8.10
C ARG A 192 -27.11 7.55 -8.51
N LEU A 193 -27.10 8.59 -7.68
CA LEU A 193 -27.90 9.81 -7.88
C LEU A 193 -27.09 10.95 -8.53
N ILE A 194 -25.79 10.72 -8.78
CA ILE A 194 -24.85 11.73 -9.25
C ILE A 194 -23.87 11.12 -10.27
N PRO A 195 -23.16 11.91 -11.05
CA PRO A 195 -22.14 11.43 -11.96
C PRO A 195 -20.85 11.05 -11.19
N ALA A 196 -20.92 10.04 -10.30
CA ALA A 196 -19.85 9.68 -9.37
C ALA A 196 -18.52 9.38 -10.10
N HIS A 197 -18.55 8.67 -11.24
CA HIS A 197 -17.36 8.38 -12.03
C HIS A 197 -16.64 9.62 -12.59
N ALA A 198 -17.36 10.74 -12.74
CA ALA A 198 -16.76 12.00 -13.16
C ALA A 198 -16.23 12.83 -11.97
N LEU A 199 -16.80 12.62 -10.78
CA LEU A 199 -16.45 13.36 -9.58
C LEU A 199 -15.29 12.75 -8.80
N VAL A 200 -15.14 11.42 -8.83
CA VAL A 200 -14.09 10.68 -8.11
C VAL A 200 -12.88 10.54 -9.04
N ARG A 201 -11.71 10.98 -8.57
CA ARG A 201 -10.46 10.95 -9.34
C ARG A 201 -9.66 9.69 -9.11
N ASP A 202 -9.72 9.12 -7.91
CA ASP A 202 -9.01 7.90 -7.56
C ASP A 202 -9.51 6.73 -8.41
N ARG A 203 -8.60 5.97 -8.99
CA ARG A 203 -8.90 4.85 -9.90
C ARG A 203 -8.57 3.51 -9.31
N TRP A 204 -7.40 3.40 -8.68
CA TRP A 204 -6.87 2.17 -8.09
C TRP A 204 -7.06 0.97 -9.04
N ASP A 205 -6.52 1.11 -10.25
CA ASP A 205 -6.58 0.06 -11.26
C ASP A 205 -5.33 -0.82 -11.21
N LEU A 206 -5.50 -2.09 -10.87
CA LEU A 206 -4.41 -3.07 -10.84
C LEU A 206 -4.05 -3.65 -12.20
N LEU A 207 -4.91 -3.53 -13.21
CA LEU A 207 -4.72 -4.24 -14.49
C LEU A 207 -3.60 -3.62 -15.32
N GLU A 208 -3.53 -2.30 -15.40
CA GLU A 208 -2.49 -1.60 -16.15
C GLU A 208 -1.10 -1.85 -15.56
N PRO A 209 -0.84 -1.62 -14.25
CA PRO A 209 0.43 -1.94 -13.63
C PRO A 209 0.81 -3.41 -13.75
N ALA A 210 -0.15 -4.34 -13.66
CA ALA A 210 0.11 -5.77 -13.81
C ALA A 210 0.63 -6.13 -15.21
N THR A 211 0.14 -5.48 -16.27
CA THR A 211 0.62 -5.72 -17.64
C THR A 211 2.00 -5.15 -17.90
N SER A 212 2.36 -4.08 -17.19
CA SER A 212 3.66 -3.40 -17.35
C SER A 212 4.74 -3.90 -16.39
N LEU A 213 4.40 -4.70 -15.37
CA LEU A 213 5.35 -5.24 -14.40
C LEU A 213 6.43 -6.09 -15.07
N ARG A 214 7.70 -5.81 -14.76
CA ARG A 214 8.89 -6.50 -15.33
C ARG A 214 9.74 -7.23 -14.29
N ILE A 215 9.45 -7.03 -13.00
CA ILE A 215 10.21 -7.59 -11.87
C ILE A 215 9.45 -8.75 -11.22
N PRO A 216 10.12 -9.63 -10.45
CA PRO A 216 9.48 -10.74 -9.76
C PRO A 216 8.41 -10.27 -8.77
N SER A 217 7.31 -11.00 -8.69
CA SER A 217 6.21 -10.70 -7.77
C SER A 217 5.75 -11.91 -6.96
N LEU A 218 5.44 -11.69 -5.68
CA LEU A 218 4.84 -12.64 -4.76
C LEU A 218 3.47 -12.14 -4.32
N TRP A 219 2.44 -12.96 -4.50
CA TRP A 219 1.05 -12.61 -4.26
C TRP A 219 0.46 -13.49 -3.17
N PHE A 220 0.13 -12.90 -2.03
CA PHE A 220 -0.59 -13.58 -0.97
C PHE A 220 -2.09 -13.27 -1.05
N TYR A 221 -2.91 -14.30 -0.96
CA TYR A 221 -4.36 -14.19 -0.91
C TYR A 221 -4.89 -14.90 0.33
N ARG A 222 -5.72 -14.23 1.11
CA ARG A 222 -6.39 -14.83 2.27
C ARG A 222 -7.70 -15.47 1.87
N THR A 223 -7.93 -16.72 2.28
CA THR A 223 -9.13 -17.48 1.90
C THR A 223 -10.40 -16.92 2.52
N ASP A 224 -10.32 -16.27 3.68
CA ASP A 224 -11.44 -15.60 4.34
C ASP A 224 -11.82 -14.30 3.65
N ALA A 225 -10.86 -13.49 3.22
CA ALA A 225 -11.10 -12.31 2.40
C ALA A 225 -11.79 -12.66 1.08
N LEU A 226 -11.46 -13.82 0.50
CA LEU A 226 -12.07 -14.35 -0.71
C LEU A 226 -13.56 -14.65 -0.57
N ARG A 227 -13.99 -15.09 0.62
CA ARG A 227 -15.41 -15.38 0.91
C ARG A 227 -16.22 -14.12 1.14
N GLN A 228 -15.58 -13.04 1.62
CA GLN A 228 -16.26 -11.78 1.94
C GLN A 228 -16.46 -10.89 0.70
N THR A 229 -15.54 -10.93 -0.26
CA THR A 229 -15.59 -10.07 -1.46
C THR A 229 -16.19 -10.73 -2.69
N GLY A 230 -16.53 -12.04 -2.63
CA GLY A 230 -17.27 -12.75 -3.68
C GLY A 230 -16.50 -13.01 -4.99
N ALA A 231 -15.34 -12.49 -5.17
CA ALA A 231 -14.49 -12.79 -6.33
C ALA A 231 -13.03 -12.47 -5.99
N ILE A 232 -12.16 -13.48 -6.07
CA ILE A 232 -10.75 -13.18 -6.32
C ILE A 232 -10.71 -12.72 -7.77
N ASN A 233 -10.39 -11.47 -7.99
CA ASN A 233 -9.96 -11.07 -9.29
C ASN A 233 -8.50 -11.56 -9.49
N ALA A 234 -8.37 -12.81 -9.88
CA ALA A 234 -7.13 -13.35 -10.41
C ALA A 234 -6.70 -12.62 -11.70
N ASN A 235 -7.49 -11.65 -12.17
CA ASN A 235 -7.27 -10.99 -13.46
C ASN A 235 -5.94 -10.23 -13.49
N ALA A 236 -5.60 -9.47 -12.45
CA ALA A 236 -4.33 -8.76 -12.41
C ALA A 236 -3.16 -9.73 -12.32
N PHE A 237 -3.23 -10.76 -11.46
CA PHE A 237 -2.21 -11.81 -11.38
C PHE A 237 -1.97 -12.48 -12.73
N GLU A 238 -3.03 -12.85 -13.45
CA GLU A 238 -2.90 -13.52 -14.77
C GLU A 238 -2.25 -12.62 -15.83
N LYS A 239 -2.44 -11.31 -15.74
CA LYS A 239 -1.84 -10.32 -16.66
C LYS A 239 -0.35 -10.13 -16.48
N VAL A 240 0.21 -10.42 -15.31
CA VAL A 240 1.66 -10.33 -15.07
C VAL A 240 2.38 -11.34 -15.94
N THR A 241 3.31 -10.86 -16.77
CA THR A 241 4.17 -11.69 -17.63
C THR A 241 5.53 -12.00 -17.01
N ALA A 242 5.98 -11.18 -16.06
CA ALA A 242 7.19 -11.42 -15.29
C ALA A 242 7.04 -12.64 -14.37
N ARG A 243 8.16 -13.07 -13.77
CA ARG A 243 8.14 -14.18 -12.80
C ARG A 243 7.18 -13.85 -11.66
N LYS A 244 6.20 -14.69 -11.42
CA LYS A 244 5.19 -14.52 -10.39
C LYS A 244 4.99 -15.79 -9.59
N MET A 245 4.70 -15.63 -8.29
CA MET A 245 4.32 -16.70 -7.38
C MET A 245 3.04 -16.31 -6.64
N ARG A 246 2.11 -17.27 -6.53
CA ARG A 246 0.87 -17.09 -5.77
C ARG A 246 0.84 -18.03 -4.59
N VAL A 247 0.47 -17.51 -3.43
CA VAL A 247 0.30 -18.25 -2.19
C VAL A 247 -1.09 -17.97 -1.64
N SER A 248 -1.87 -19.03 -1.41
CA SER A 248 -3.17 -18.93 -0.75
C SER A 248 -3.00 -19.27 0.72
N LEU A 249 -3.27 -18.31 1.58
CA LEU A 249 -3.17 -18.46 3.04
C LEU A 249 -4.54 -18.86 3.60
N ASN A 250 -4.59 -20.03 4.25
CA ASN A 250 -5.78 -20.48 4.95
C ASN A 250 -5.75 -19.96 6.39
N ASN A 251 -6.92 -19.76 7.01
CA ASN A 251 -7.03 -19.41 8.43
C ASN A 251 -6.73 -20.64 9.31
N SER A 252 -5.49 -21.14 9.23
CA SER A 252 -4.97 -22.22 10.07
C SER A 252 -4.02 -21.64 11.13
N SER A 253 -3.71 -22.41 12.16
CA SER A 253 -2.70 -22.10 13.18
C SER A 253 -1.31 -21.85 12.59
N ASP A 254 -1.07 -22.29 11.36
CA ASP A 254 0.22 -22.27 10.68
C ASP A 254 0.38 -21.08 9.71
N LEU A 255 -0.61 -20.19 9.64
CA LEU A 255 -0.65 -19.05 8.71
C LEU A 255 0.62 -18.18 8.75
N GLU A 256 1.12 -17.92 9.94
CA GLU A 256 2.33 -17.13 10.15
C GLU A 256 3.58 -17.85 9.63
N THR A 257 3.69 -19.14 9.91
CA THR A 257 4.79 -19.99 9.45
C THR A 257 4.79 -20.12 7.93
N ASP A 258 3.61 -20.34 7.32
CA ASP A 258 3.46 -20.47 5.87
C ASP A 258 3.81 -19.16 5.17
N TYR A 259 3.41 -18.02 5.72
CA TYR A 259 3.75 -16.69 5.18
C TYR A 259 5.27 -16.48 5.18
N VAL A 260 5.92 -16.64 6.35
CA VAL A 260 7.36 -16.42 6.51
C VAL A 260 8.15 -17.38 5.64
N PHE A 261 7.75 -18.66 5.57
CA PHE A 261 8.41 -19.66 4.74
C PHE A 261 8.34 -19.30 3.23
N ALA A 262 7.14 -18.96 2.74
CA ALA A 262 6.94 -18.60 1.34
C ALA A 262 7.73 -17.31 0.98
N LEU A 263 7.68 -16.32 1.88
CA LEU A 263 8.41 -15.06 1.72
C LEU A 263 9.92 -15.30 1.68
N SER A 264 10.50 -16.00 2.66
CA SER A 264 11.93 -16.27 2.75
C SER A 264 12.43 -17.03 1.52
N ARG A 265 11.70 -18.06 1.09
CA ARG A 265 12.03 -18.84 -0.11
C ARG A 265 12.01 -17.97 -1.37
N TRP A 266 11.00 -17.08 -1.49
CA TRP A 266 10.90 -16.19 -2.64
C TRP A 266 12.02 -15.14 -2.64
N LEU A 267 12.34 -14.55 -1.47
CA LEU A 267 13.45 -13.60 -1.31
C LEU A 267 14.81 -14.24 -1.68
N ASP A 268 15.04 -15.50 -1.28
CA ASP A 268 16.23 -16.27 -1.61
C ASP A 268 16.40 -16.50 -3.12
N ASP A 269 15.31 -16.52 -3.83
CA ASP A 269 15.24 -16.77 -5.27
C ASP A 269 15.34 -15.47 -6.12
N LEU A 270 15.44 -14.28 -5.51
CA LEU A 270 15.61 -13.03 -6.23
C LEU A 270 17.00 -12.98 -6.91
N PRO A 271 17.12 -12.38 -8.12
CA PRO A 271 18.32 -12.46 -8.95
C PRO A 271 19.61 -11.97 -8.28
N ASP A 272 19.53 -10.89 -7.49
CA ASP A 272 20.70 -10.33 -6.80
C ASP A 272 21.11 -11.12 -5.56
N ASN A 273 20.22 -11.90 -4.99
CA ASN A 273 20.52 -12.77 -3.86
C ASN A 273 21.37 -14.01 -4.28
N ARG A 274 21.36 -14.37 -5.58
CA ARG A 274 22.15 -15.50 -6.11
C ARG A 274 23.62 -15.19 -6.39
N ARG A 275 23.99 -13.92 -6.56
CA ARG A 275 25.37 -13.53 -6.91
C ARG A 275 26.36 -13.58 -5.74
N TYR A 276 25.87 -13.83 -4.53
CA TYR A 276 26.64 -13.75 -3.29
C TYR A 276 26.60 -15.02 -2.44
N ARG A 277 26.13 -16.14 -2.99
CA ARG A 277 26.23 -17.48 -2.36
C ARG A 277 27.50 -18.21 -2.79
#